data_871c946c3e3b92625732ea6cae6d3a4a
#
_entry.id   871c946c3e3b92625732ea6cae6d3a4a
#
_cell.length_a   1.000
_cell.length_b   1.000
_cell.length_c   1.000
_cell.angle_alpha   90.00
_cell.angle_beta   90.00
_cell.angle_gamma   90.00
#
_symmetry.space_group_name_H-M   'P 1'
#
loop_
_entity.id
_entity.type
_entity.pdbx_description
1 polymer ?
#
loop_
_entity_poly.entity_id
_entity_poly.type
_entity_poly.pdbx_seq_one_letter_code
_entity_poly.pdbx_strand_id
1 'polypeptide(L)'
;MSENSNKNRIKFKEKLDKIKFTVDNSEKTSYIKNIIIVIIIKIKGGYHMEKKALYNLSYGVFMLSTRSGEKVNGCITNTCMQVANDPVRIAISVLNSNYTCDLIKESGIFALSLLDVECSFETIKHFGFQSGRDVDKMKDLTLPVDQNNIPYMGYQACAVISGKVLEQQDLGTHTLFIAEVTDAKLLNENAPLTYADYQNRVKPKKKEIPQDKKIVGWRCKICNYVYGGSELPADYICPICGHDVSDFEPIFEN
;
A
#
# COMPACT_ATOMS: atom_id res chain seq x y z
N MET A 1 -14.86 24.18 1.80
CA MET A 1 -13.54 24.32 2.46
C MET A 1 -13.65 25.46 3.44
N SER A 2 -13.73 25.10 4.69
CA SER A 2 -14.44 25.77 5.74
C SER A 2 -13.61 26.83 6.51
N GLU A 3 -14.32 27.68 7.22
CA GLU A 3 -13.87 28.74 8.14
C GLU A 3 -12.68 28.37 9.04
N ASN A 4 -12.46 27.09 9.35
CA ASN A 4 -11.35 26.63 10.17
C ASN A 4 -9.97 26.77 9.48
N SER A 5 -9.91 26.63 8.17
CA SER A 5 -8.68 26.85 7.39
C SER A 5 -8.27 28.32 7.38
N ASN A 6 -9.26 29.22 7.34
CA ASN A 6 -9.02 30.66 7.33
C ASN A 6 -8.59 31.20 8.70
N LYS A 7 -9.17 30.68 9.81
CA LYS A 7 -8.77 31.05 11.17
C LYS A 7 -7.34 30.63 11.52
N ASN A 8 -6.91 29.45 11.05
CA ASN A 8 -5.54 29.00 11.24
C ASN A 8 -4.53 29.83 10.40
N ARG A 9 -4.92 30.28 9.21
CA ARG A 9 -4.12 31.19 8.36
C ARG A 9 -3.93 32.56 9.01
N ILE A 10 -4.95 33.12 9.61
CA ILE A 10 -4.91 34.44 10.27
C ILE A 10 -4.01 34.37 11.52
N LYS A 11 -4.22 33.40 12.41
CA LYS A 11 -3.39 33.20 13.61
C LYS A 11 -1.90 32.96 13.28
N PHE A 12 -1.63 32.30 12.17
CA PHE A 12 -0.25 32.02 11.76
C PHE A 12 0.42 33.29 11.16
N LYS A 13 -0.35 34.11 10.41
CA LYS A 13 0.13 35.39 9.89
C LYS A 13 0.46 36.37 11.01
N GLU A 14 -0.37 36.46 12.04
CA GLU A 14 -0.12 37.28 13.25
C GLU A 14 1.13 36.80 14.02
N LYS A 15 1.36 35.49 14.08
CA LYS A 15 2.58 34.92 14.69
C LYS A 15 3.84 35.25 13.87
N LEU A 16 3.78 35.22 12.53
CA LEU A 16 4.86 35.57 11.64
C LEU A 16 5.21 37.07 11.70
N ASP A 17 4.20 37.93 11.80
CA ASP A 17 4.40 39.38 11.92
C ASP A 17 5.06 39.75 13.28
N LYS A 18 4.78 39.01 14.35
CA LYS A 18 5.46 39.13 15.66
C LYS A 18 6.92 38.66 15.62
N ILE A 19 7.23 37.64 14.83
CA ILE A 19 8.62 37.11 14.67
C ILE A 19 9.51 38.09 13.88
N LYS A 20 8.93 38.89 12.97
CA LYS A 20 9.67 39.93 12.20
C LYS A 20 10.24 41.04 13.08
N PHE A 21 9.69 41.25 14.27
CA PHE A 21 10.07 42.39 15.14
C PHE A 21 11.21 42.09 16.14
N THR A 22 11.64 40.83 16.27
CA THR A 22 12.58 40.41 17.35
C THR A 22 13.92 39.87 16.87
N VAL A 23 14.27 40.00 15.57
CA VAL A 23 15.52 39.41 15.04
C VAL A 23 16.53 40.48 14.70
N ASP A 24 17.50 40.62 15.58
CA ASP A 24 18.70 41.50 15.41
C ASP A 24 19.77 40.85 14.51
N ASN A 25 20.61 41.67 13.90
CA ASN A 25 21.47 41.41 12.75
C ASN A 25 22.75 40.59 13.06
N SER A 26 22.64 39.30 13.33
CA SER A 26 23.81 38.41 13.43
C SER A 26 23.70 37.21 12.45
N GLU A 27 24.78 36.49 12.21
CA GLU A 27 24.86 35.35 11.26
C GLU A 27 23.80 34.24 11.49
N LYS A 28 23.25 34.14 12.69
CA LYS A 28 22.08 33.31 13.00
C LYS A 28 20.83 33.67 12.17
N THR A 29 20.78 34.93 11.68
CA THR A 29 19.67 35.46 10.88
C THR A 29 19.60 34.83 9.49
N SER A 30 20.73 34.43 8.89
CA SER A 30 20.77 33.78 7.58
C SER A 30 20.15 32.35 7.67
N TYR A 31 20.50 31.60 8.71
CA TYR A 31 19.97 30.25 8.92
C TYR A 31 18.46 30.27 9.20
N ILE A 32 18.01 31.20 10.04
CA ILE A 32 16.59 31.39 10.36
C ILE A 32 15.82 31.89 9.14
N LYS A 33 16.39 32.83 8.34
CA LYS A 33 15.77 33.24 7.07
C LYS A 33 15.61 32.10 6.10
N ASN A 34 16.61 31.22 5.95
CA ASN A 34 16.53 30.07 5.06
C ASN A 34 15.48 29.04 5.55
N ILE A 35 15.37 28.80 6.87
CA ILE A 35 14.31 27.96 7.45
C ILE A 35 12.94 28.60 7.21
N ILE A 36 12.77 29.91 7.42
CA ILE A 36 11.52 30.62 7.19
C ILE A 36 11.16 30.61 5.72
N ILE A 37 12.12 30.78 4.80
CA ILE A 37 11.90 30.69 3.35
C ILE A 37 11.45 29.27 2.97
N VAL A 38 12.08 28.22 3.49
CA VAL A 38 11.68 26.83 3.26
C VAL A 38 10.28 26.56 3.81
N ILE A 39 9.95 27.09 4.98
CA ILE A 39 8.60 26.97 5.58
C ILE A 39 7.58 27.77 4.75
N ILE A 40 7.90 28.99 4.27
CA ILE A 40 7.02 29.80 3.43
C ILE A 40 6.84 29.17 2.04
N ILE A 41 7.87 28.57 1.47
CA ILE A 41 7.78 27.81 0.20
C ILE A 41 6.89 26.58 0.40
N LYS A 42 7.01 25.84 1.52
CA LYS A 42 6.10 24.73 1.86
C LYS A 42 4.65 25.16 2.09
N ILE A 43 4.42 26.40 2.55
CA ILE A 43 3.07 26.92 2.83
C ILE A 43 2.44 27.58 1.61
N LYS A 44 3.24 28.26 0.75
CA LYS A 44 2.74 28.96 -0.45
C LYS A 44 2.81 28.14 -1.74
N GLY A 45 3.77 27.24 -1.85
CA GLY A 45 3.83 26.25 -2.92
C GLY A 45 3.47 24.92 -2.27
N GLY A 46 2.19 24.59 -2.22
CA GLY A 46 1.84 23.19 -2.02
C GLY A 46 2.67 22.41 -3.02
N TYR A 47 3.52 21.47 -2.55
CA TYR A 47 4.20 20.55 -3.43
C TYR A 47 3.10 19.86 -4.26
N HIS A 48 2.93 20.30 -5.50
CA HIS A 48 2.07 19.62 -6.45
C HIS A 48 2.80 18.37 -6.88
N MET A 49 2.75 17.36 -6.01
CA MET A 49 3.31 16.07 -6.33
C MET A 49 2.36 15.39 -7.30
N GLU A 50 2.82 15.16 -8.51
CA GLU A 50 2.11 14.34 -9.47
C GLU A 50 2.25 12.87 -9.08
N LYS A 51 1.29 12.37 -8.27
CA LYS A 51 1.30 11.01 -7.74
C LYS A 51 1.38 9.94 -8.82
N LYS A 52 0.89 10.24 -10.04
CA LYS A 52 0.98 9.32 -11.18
C LYS A 52 2.43 9.00 -11.59
N ALA A 53 3.40 9.87 -11.27
CA ALA A 53 4.80 9.57 -11.49
C ALA A 53 5.27 8.31 -10.75
N LEU A 54 4.66 7.99 -9.60
CA LEU A 54 4.95 6.79 -8.82
C LEU A 54 4.51 5.49 -9.52
N TYR A 55 3.58 5.56 -10.48
CA TYR A 55 3.14 4.38 -11.26
C TYR A 55 4.21 3.89 -12.25
N ASN A 56 5.28 4.68 -12.46
CA ASN A 56 6.43 4.24 -13.25
C ASN A 56 7.44 3.40 -12.43
N LEU A 57 7.23 3.24 -11.13
CA LEU A 57 8.00 2.28 -10.35
C LEU A 57 7.63 0.85 -10.76
N SER A 58 8.65 0.02 -10.95
CA SER A 58 8.45 -1.39 -11.30
C SER A 58 8.12 -2.20 -10.05
N TYR A 59 6.99 -2.91 -10.10
CA TYR A 59 6.57 -3.82 -9.05
C TYR A 59 6.21 -5.19 -9.61
N GLY A 60 6.45 -6.24 -8.82
CA GLY A 60 5.83 -7.55 -9.03
C GLY A 60 4.41 -7.60 -8.48
N VAL A 61 3.80 -8.79 -8.53
CA VAL A 61 2.57 -9.13 -7.82
C VAL A 61 2.83 -10.39 -7.01
N PHE A 62 2.52 -10.36 -5.73
CA PHE A 62 2.88 -11.41 -4.79
C PHE A 62 1.68 -11.82 -3.95
N MET A 63 1.56 -13.10 -3.63
CA MET A 63 0.74 -13.58 -2.53
C MET A 63 1.64 -13.76 -1.30
N LEU A 64 1.44 -12.90 -0.32
CA LEU A 64 2.14 -12.91 0.96
C LEU A 64 1.29 -13.64 1.99
N SER A 65 1.81 -14.69 2.59
CA SER A 65 1.14 -15.49 3.61
C SER A 65 1.98 -15.59 4.88
N THR A 66 1.32 -15.86 5.98
CA THR A 66 1.96 -16.07 7.28
C THR A 66 1.09 -16.92 8.19
N ARG A 67 1.72 -17.41 9.25
CA ARG A 67 1.09 -18.15 10.34
C ARG A 67 1.53 -17.56 11.69
N SER A 68 0.58 -17.42 12.60
CA SER A 68 0.82 -17.16 14.01
C SER A 68 -0.05 -18.10 14.85
N GLY A 69 0.56 -19.12 15.46
CA GLY A 69 -0.17 -20.22 16.08
C GLY A 69 -1.10 -20.94 15.08
N GLU A 70 -2.38 -21.06 15.44
CA GLU A 70 -3.41 -21.66 14.55
C GLU A 70 -3.93 -20.68 13.48
N LYS A 71 -3.63 -19.38 13.60
CA LYS A 71 -4.10 -18.37 12.66
C LYS A 71 -3.24 -18.38 11.42
N VAL A 72 -3.85 -18.52 10.25
CA VAL A 72 -3.20 -18.47 8.96
C VAL A 72 -3.91 -17.44 8.09
N ASN A 73 -3.17 -16.60 7.40
CA ASN A 73 -3.76 -15.65 6.44
C ASN A 73 -2.80 -15.35 5.29
N GLY A 74 -3.38 -14.85 4.19
CA GLY A 74 -2.63 -14.35 3.05
C GLY A 74 -3.26 -13.08 2.48
N CYS A 75 -2.45 -12.29 1.79
CA CYS A 75 -2.89 -11.11 1.06
C CYS A 75 -2.08 -10.92 -0.21
N ILE A 76 -2.61 -10.13 -1.13
CA ILE A 76 -1.85 -9.64 -2.29
C ILE A 76 -1.06 -8.40 -1.88
N THR A 77 0.20 -8.37 -2.25
CA THR A 77 1.07 -7.19 -2.16
C THR A 77 1.86 -7.03 -3.45
N ASN A 78 2.32 -5.80 -3.73
CA ASN A 78 3.18 -5.51 -4.88
C ASN A 78 4.56 -5.00 -4.46
N THR A 79 4.82 -4.85 -3.17
CA THR A 79 6.04 -4.22 -2.68
C THR A 79 6.95 -5.26 -2.04
N CYS A 80 7.86 -5.80 -2.85
CA CYS A 80 8.98 -6.62 -2.41
C CYS A 80 10.20 -6.34 -3.29
N MET A 81 11.37 -6.26 -2.67
CA MET A 81 12.66 -6.17 -3.37
C MET A 81 13.77 -6.83 -2.56
N GLN A 82 14.77 -7.37 -3.24
CA GLN A 82 16.03 -7.77 -2.61
C GLN A 82 16.81 -6.50 -2.22
N VAL A 83 17.32 -6.45 -0.98
CA VAL A 83 18.05 -5.29 -0.44
C VAL A 83 19.48 -5.63 0.00
N ALA A 84 19.81 -6.90 0.15
CA ALA A 84 21.18 -7.35 0.42
C ALA A 84 21.42 -8.72 -0.23
N ASN A 85 22.69 -9.05 -0.49
CA ASN A 85 23.09 -10.25 -1.21
C ASN A 85 23.81 -11.28 -0.31
N ASP A 86 24.49 -10.83 0.73
CA ASP A 86 25.16 -11.71 1.68
C ASP A 86 25.14 -11.08 3.10
N PRO A 87 24.33 -11.59 4.04
CA PRO A 87 23.27 -12.57 3.83
C PRO A 87 22.16 -12.03 2.92
N VAL A 88 21.45 -12.92 2.23
CA VAL A 88 20.34 -12.52 1.35
C VAL A 88 19.20 -11.94 2.18
N ARG A 89 18.83 -10.68 1.90
CA ARG A 89 17.73 -10.00 2.57
C ARG A 89 16.76 -9.38 1.57
N ILE A 90 15.48 -9.36 1.94
CA ILE A 90 14.42 -8.72 1.19
C ILE A 90 13.70 -7.69 2.07
N ALA A 91 13.16 -6.66 1.42
CA ALA A 91 12.25 -5.71 2.02
C ALA A 91 10.84 -5.95 1.48
N ILE A 92 9.85 -6.00 2.36
CA ILE A 92 8.42 -6.01 2.01
C ILE A 92 7.71 -4.89 2.74
N SER A 93 6.72 -4.28 2.08
CA SER A 93 5.88 -3.26 2.70
C SER A 93 4.42 -3.70 2.68
N VAL A 94 3.79 -3.76 3.86
CA VAL A 94 2.45 -4.31 4.03
C VAL A 94 1.54 -3.27 4.67
N LEU A 95 0.34 -3.12 4.12
CA LEU A 95 -0.67 -2.18 4.62
C LEU A 95 -1.03 -2.50 6.09
N ASN A 96 -0.97 -1.50 6.98
CA ASN A 96 -1.23 -1.68 8.42
C ASN A 96 -2.64 -2.20 8.74
N SER A 97 -3.63 -1.87 7.92
CA SER A 97 -5.00 -2.38 8.07
C SER A 97 -5.15 -3.85 7.63
N ASN A 98 -4.14 -4.44 7.02
CA ASN A 98 -4.19 -5.82 6.55
C ASN A 98 -3.95 -6.81 7.69
N TYR A 99 -4.82 -7.80 7.85
CA TYR A 99 -4.67 -8.82 8.89
C TYR A 99 -3.37 -9.62 8.78
N THR A 100 -2.87 -9.84 7.56
CA THR A 100 -1.55 -10.47 7.35
C THR A 100 -0.42 -9.65 7.99
N CYS A 101 -0.52 -8.31 7.97
CA CYS A 101 0.47 -7.44 8.61
C CYS A 101 0.56 -7.68 10.12
N ASP A 102 -0.58 -7.81 10.80
CA ASP A 102 -0.59 -8.08 12.24
C ASP A 102 0.00 -9.46 12.56
N LEU A 103 -0.37 -10.48 11.78
CA LEU A 103 0.17 -11.82 11.98
C LEU A 103 1.68 -11.89 11.72
N ILE A 104 2.23 -11.13 10.75
CA ILE A 104 3.68 -11.04 10.54
C ILE A 104 4.35 -10.32 11.72
N LYS A 105 3.75 -9.25 12.24
CA LYS A 105 4.27 -8.58 13.45
C LYS A 105 4.33 -9.51 14.66
N GLU A 106 3.36 -10.42 14.77
CA GLU A 106 3.25 -11.38 15.86
C GLU A 106 4.22 -12.56 15.70
N SER A 107 4.31 -13.13 14.49
CA SER A 107 5.07 -14.37 14.23
C SER A 107 6.52 -14.13 13.81
N GLY A 108 6.80 -13.01 13.15
CA GLY A 108 8.12 -12.71 12.58
C GLY A 108 8.49 -13.53 11.33
N ILE A 109 7.55 -14.30 10.75
CA ILE A 109 7.82 -15.16 9.59
C ILE A 109 6.75 -15.01 8.52
N PHE A 110 7.13 -15.27 7.26
CA PHE A 110 6.21 -15.26 6.13
C PHE A 110 6.70 -16.11 4.96
N ALA A 111 5.79 -16.46 4.07
CA ALA A 111 6.08 -16.98 2.73
C ALA A 111 5.56 -16.00 1.68
N LEU A 112 6.37 -15.73 0.66
CA LEU A 112 6.06 -14.85 -0.45
C LEU A 112 6.05 -15.65 -1.74
N SER A 113 4.87 -15.85 -2.33
CA SER A 113 4.73 -16.47 -3.64
C SER A 113 4.81 -15.41 -4.73
N LEU A 114 5.76 -15.53 -5.62
CA LEU A 114 5.91 -14.66 -6.79
C LEU A 114 4.92 -15.13 -7.83
N LEU A 115 3.79 -14.40 -7.99
CA LEU A 115 2.75 -14.79 -8.95
C LEU A 115 3.29 -14.70 -10.37
N ASP A 116 2.86 -15.62 -11.23
CA ASP A 116 3.29 -15.69 -12.62
C ASP A 116 2.21 -15.14 -13.60
N VAL A 117 2.56 -15.09 -14.87
CA VAL A 117 1.69 -14.55 -15.94
C VAL A 117 0.40 -15.34 -16.14
N GLU A 118 0.30 -16.57 -15.63
CA GLU A 118 -0.92 -17.40 -15.66
C GLU A 118 -1.84 -17.12 -14.47
N CYS A 119 -1.44 -16.22 -13.56
CA CYS A 119 -2.26 -15.89 -12.39
C CYS A 119 -3.57 -15.21 -12.79
N SER A 120 -4.67 -15.81 -12.37
CA SER A 120 -6.00 -15.34 -12.67
C SER A 120 -6.41 -14.14 -11.80
N PHE A 121 -7.34 -13.32 -12.32
CA PHE A 121 -7.95 -12.25 -11.51
C PHE A 121 -8.68 -12.80 -10.28
N GLU A 122 -9.31 -13.98 -10.39
CA GLU A 122 -10.05 -14.58 -9.27
C GLU A 122 -9.12 -14.92 -8.10
N THR A 123 -7.91 -15.41 -8.38
CA THR A 123 -6.88 -15.64 -7.34
C THR A 123 -6.48 -14.33 -6.65
N ILE A 124 -6.19 -13.30 -7.43
CA ILE A 124 -5.85 -11.97 -6.91
C ILE A 124 -7.01 -11.38 -6.11
N LYS A 125 -8.23 -11.51 -6.59
CA LYS A 125 -9.44 -11.05 -5.91
C LYS A 125 -9.66 -11.79 -4.59
N HIS A 126 -9.50 -13.11 -4.58
CA HIS A 126 -9.67 -13.95 -3.39
C HIS A 126 -8.74 -13.49 -2.25
N PHE A 127 -7.46 -13.30 -2.52
CA PHE A 127 -6.50 -12.90 -1.50
C PHE A 127 -6.42 -11.39 -1.25
N GLY A 128 -6.76 -10.55 -2.25
CA GLY A 128 -6.52 -9.11 -2.22
C GLY A 128 -7.74 -8.23 -1.91
N PHE A 129 -8.98 -8.70 -2.19
CA PHE A 129 -10.19 -7.86 -2.14
C PHE A 129 -11.13 -8.20 -0.98
N GLN A 130 -10.65 -8.93 0.01
CA GLN A 130 -11.40 -9.27 1.23
C GLN A 130 -10.46 -9.31 2.43
N SER A 131 -10.99 -9.08 3.63
CA SER A 131 -10.23 -9.11 4.87
C SER A 131 -10.20 -10.51 5.46
N GLY A 132 -9.02 -11.00 5.87
CA GLY A 132 -8.90 -12.24 6.66
C GLY A 132 -9.43 -12.12 8.10
N ARG A 133 -9.91 -10.92 8.52
CA ARG A 133 -10.64 -10.75 9.78
C ARG A 133 -12.10 -11.19 9.63
N ASP A 134 -12.65 -11.09 8.41
CA ASP A 134 -14.06 -11.32 8.12
C ASP A 134 -14.28 -12.70 7.50
N VAL A 135 -13.28 -13.21 6.76
CA VAL A 135 -13.36 -14.49 6.05
C VAL A 135 -12.08 -15.30 6.21
N ASP A 136 -12.20 -16.61 6.33
CA ASP A 136 -11.06 -17.52 6.24
C ASP A 136 -10.70 -17.71 4.76
N LYS A 137 -9.63 -17.06 4.33
CA LYS A 137 -9.14 -17.11 2.95
C LYS A 137 -8.44 -18.44 2.60
N MET A 138 -8.10 -19.23 3.59
CA MET A 138 -7.45 -20.55 3.38
C MET A 138 -8.46 -21.69 3.33
N LYS A 139 -9.71 -21.42 3.73
CA LYS A 139 -10.78 -22.41 3.71
C LYS A 139 -10.95 -23.02 2.31
N ASP A 140 -11.11 -24.33 2.27
CA ASP A 140 -11.32 -25.13 1.06
C ASP A 140 -10.16 -25.10 0.05
N LEU A 141 -8.98 -24.54 0.44
CA LEU A 141 -7.78 -24.56 -0.38
C LEU A 141 -6.81 -25.63 0.10
N THR A 142 -6.30 -26.42 -0.84
CA THR A 142 -5.17 -27.33 -0.60
C THR A 142 -3.90 -26.70 -1.13
N LEU A 143 -3.17 -26.00 -0.28
CA LEU A 143 -1.92 -25.32 -0.62
C LEU A 143 -0.73 -26.08 -0.02
N PRO A 144 0.39 -26.17 -0.74
CA PRO A 144 1.64 -26.65 -0.15
C PRO A 144 2.08 -25.69 0.95
N VAL A 145 2.91 -26.17 1.87
CA VAL A 145 3.46 -25.39 2.98
C VAL A 145 4.99 -25.37 2.90
N ASP A 146 5.56 -24.29 3.41
CA ASP A 146 7.01 -24.15 3.59
C ASP A 146 7.50 -24.89 4.86
N GLN A 147 8.78 -24.78 5.17
CA GLN A 147 9.40 -25.38 6.36
C GLN A 147 8.81 -24.87 7.70
N ASN A 148 8.10 -23.74 7.70
CA ASN A 148 7.46 -23.14 8.85
C ASN A 148 5.95 -23.46 8.89
N ASN A 149 5.46 -24.40 8.06
CA ASN A 149 4.04 -24.70 7.85
C ASN A 149 3.20 -23.50 7.40
N ILE A 150 3.82 -22.57 6.66
CA ILE A 150 3.12 -21.42 6.07
C ILE A 150 2.67 -21.83 4.66
N PRO A 151 1.35 -21.76 4.34
CA PRO A 151 0.86 -22.10 3.02
C PRO A 151 1.33 -21.09 1.97
N TYR A 152 1.69 -21.58 0.78
CA TYR A 152 2.08 -20.76 -0.35
C TYR A 152 1.37 -21.22 -1.64
N MET A 153 1.33 -20.36 -2.65
CA MET A 153 0.77 -20.72 -3.96
C MET A 153 1.70 -21.71 -4.66
N GLY A 154 1.26 -22.95 -4.80
CA GLY A 154 1.96 -23.99 -5.55
C GLY A 154 1.64 -24.01 -7.04
N TYR A 155 0.72 -23.14 -7.48
CA TYR A 155 0.29 -22.95 -8.87
C TYR A 155 0.06 -21.45 -9.11
N GLN A 156 0.11 -20.99 -10.35
CA GLN A 156 0.02 -19.56 -10.68
C GLN A 156 1.10 -18.71 -9.99
N ALA A 157 2.23 -19.32 -9.67
CA ALA A 157 3.40 -18.68 -9.08
C ALA A 157 4.67 -19.33 -9.61
N CYS A 158 5.65 -18.52 -10.03
CA CYS A 158 6.91 -19.01 -10.58
C CYS A 158 7.95 -19.32 -9.50
N ALA A 159 7.83 -18.74 -8.30
CA ALA A 159 8.74 -18.98 -7.19
C ALA A 159 8.05 -18.74 -5.85
N VAL A 160 8.66 -19.28 -4.79
CA VAL A 160 8.33 -18.99 -3.40
C VAL A 160 9.60 -18.64 -2.62
N ILE A 161 9.50 -17.66 -1.73
CA ILE A 161 10.56 -17.21 -0.83
C ILE A 161 10.02 -17.24 0.59
N SER A 162 10.70 -17.91 1.52
CA SER A 162 10.40 -17.87 2.95
C SER A 162 11.31 -16.86 3.63
N GLY A 163 10.74 -15.99 4.46
CA GLY A 163 11.43 -14.91 5.13
C GLY A 163 11.25 -14.94 6.64
N LYS A 164 12.33 -14.58 7.36
CA LYS A 164 12.32 -14.30 8.79
C LYS A 164 12.59 -12.82 9.01
N VAL A 165 11.66 -12.13 9.65
CA VAL A 165 11.75 -10.69 9.92
C VAL A 165 12.91 -10.42 10.89
N LEU A 166 13.76 -9.49 10.51
CA LEU A 166 14.87 -8.98 11.34
C LEU A 166 14.50 -7.62 11.94
N GLU A 167 13.87 -6.76 11.15
CA GLU A 167 13.52 -5.39 11.53
C GLU A 167 12.15 -5.02 10.96
N GLN A 168 11.46 -4.14 11.67
CA GLN A 168 10.19 -3.57 11.20
C GLN A 168 10.13 -2.08 11.51
N GLN A 169 9.53 -1.31 10.61
CA GLN A 169 9.36 0.13 10.74
C GLN A 169 7.94 0.54 10.32
N ASP A 170 7.24 1.25 11.21
CA ASP A 170 5.95 1.86 10.88
C ASP A 170 6.17 3.09 10.01
N LEU A 171 5.53 3.11 8.84
CA LEU A 171 5.56 4.21 7.87
C LEU A 171 4.21 4.98 7.84
N GLY A 172 3.36 4.80 8.83
CA GLY A 172 2.03 5.41 8.94
C GLY A 172 0.94 4.52 8.32
N THR A 173 0.85 4.43 7.01
CA THR A 173 -0.14 3.54 6.33
C THR A 173 0.33 2.10 6.18
N HIS A 174 1.62 1.87 6.18
CA HIS A 174 2.26 0.57 5.97
C HIS A 174 3.32 0.30 7.03
N THR A 175 3.63 -0.98 7.23
CA THR A 175 4.84 -1.42 7.93
C THR A 175 5.82 -1.97 6.91
N LEU A 176 7.05 -1.45 6.95
CA LEU A 176 8.21 -2.00 6.24
C LEU A 176 8.83 -3.09 7.10
N PHE A 177 9.03 -4.27 6.53
CA PHE A 177 9.76 -5.36 7.15
C PHE A 177 11.03 -5.63 6.34
N ILE A 178 12.16 -5.74 7.04
CA ILE A 178 13.41 -6.26 6.51
C ILE A 178 13.54 -7.70 7.01
N ALA A 179 13.69 -8.65 6.09
CA ALA A 179 13.72 -10.07 6.41
C ALA A 179 14.93 -10.75 5.78
N GLU A 180 15.49 -11.70 6.50
CA GLU A 180 16.42 -12.69 5.97
C GLU A 180 15.65 -13.73 5.16
N VAL A 181 16.17 -14.09 4.00
CA VAL A 181 15.64 -15.20 3.19
C VAL A 181 16.13 -16.52 3.80
N THR A 182 15.20 -17.33 4.29
CA THR A 182 15.50 -18.62 4.92
C THR A 182 15.36 -19.81 3.97
N ASP A 183 14.57 -19.67 2.91
CA ASP A 183 14.41 -20.63 1.82
C ASP A 183 13.91 -19.93 0.56
N ALA A 184 14.25 -20.43 -0.61
CA ALA A 184 13.75 -19.95 -1.89
C ALA A 184 13.72 -21.10 -2.91
N LYS A 185 12.59 -21.24 -3.64
CA LYS A 185 12.37 -22.31 -4.62
C LYS A 185 11.76 -21.75 -5.90
N LEU A 186 12.26 -22.20 -7.04
CA LEU A 186 11.56 -22.10 -8.31
C LEU A 186 10.45 -23.14 -8.37
N LEU A 187 9.28 -22.75 -8.85
CA LEU A 187 8.10 -23.61 -8.99
C LEU A 187 7.86 -23.98 -10.45
N ASN A 188 8.13 -23.04 -11.36
CA ASN A 188 8.05 -23.24 -12.82
C ASN A 188 8.92 -22.21 -13.55
N GLU A 189 8.93 -22.24 -14.88
CA GLU A 189 9.72 -21.34 -15.74
C GLU A 189 8.89 -20.16 -16.29
N ASN A 190 7.65 -19.98 -15.86
CA ASN A 190 6.82 -18.86 -16.29
C ASN A 190 7.43 -17.53 -15.86
N ALA A 191 7.22 -16.50 -16.66
CA ALA A 191 7.62 -15.15 -16.30
C ALA A 191 6.80 -14.64 -15.07
N PRO A 192 7.43 -13.89 -14.15
CA PRO A 192 6.72 -13.31 -13.03
C PRO A 192 5.71 -12.26 -13.53
N LEU A 193 4.55 -12.20 -12.87
CA LEU A 193 3.53 -11.19 -13.13
C LEU A 193 3.98 -9.83 -12.61
N THR A 194 4.11 -8.86 -13.52
CA THR A 194 4.37 -7.48 -13.12
C THR A 194 3.06 -6.76 -12.72
N TYR A 195 3.16 -5.73 -11.90
CA TYR A 195 1.98 -4.91 -11.56
C TYR A 195 1.42 -4.18 -12.80
N ALA A 196 2.27 -3.81 -13.76
CA ALA A 196 1.84 -3.26 -15.03
C ALA A 196 1.02 -4.26 -15.85
N ASP A 197 1.45 -5.52 -15.92
CA ASP A 197 0.70 -6.58 -16.59
C ASP A 197 -0.63 -6.87 -15.89
N TYR A 198 -0.63 -6.90 -14.54
CA TYR A 198 -1.87 -7.00 -13.78
C TYR A 198 -2.87 -5.91 -14.18
N GLN A 199 -2.45 -4.65 -14.19
CA GLN A 199 -3.32 -3.51 -14.52
C GLN A 199 -3.82 -3.54 -15.96
N ASN A 200 -2.96 -3.96 -16.92
CA ASN A 200 -3.25 -3.88 -18.35
C ASN A 200 -3.99 -5.12 -18.90
N ARG A 201 -3.75 -6.30 -18.33
CA ARG A 201 -4.19 -7.60 -18.90
C ARG A 201 -5.10 -8.40 -17.98
N VAL A 202 -4.79 -8.45 -16.66
CA VAL A 202 -5.47 -9.36 -15.72
C VAL A 202 -6.67 -8.69 -15.06
N LYS A 203 -6.54 -7.42 -14.68
CA LYS A 203 -7.59 -6.65 -14.02
C LYS A 203 -8.76 -6.39 -14.96
N PRO A 204 -10.00 -6.75 -14.58
CA PRO A 204 -11.17 -6.48 -15.41
C PRO A 204 -11.35 -4.98 -15.67
N LYS A 205 -11.70 -4.63 -16.89
CA LYS A 205 -12.10 -3.24 -17.23
C LYS A 205 -13.35 -2.85 -16.44
N LYS A 206 -13.51 -1.55 -16.15
CA LYS A 206 -14.66 -1.03 -15.39
C LYS A 206 -15.98 -1.45 -16.04
N LYS A 207 -16.91 -1.97 -15.23
CA LYS A 207 -18.31 -2.11 -15.65
C LYS A 207 -18.96 -0.73 -15.72
N GLU A 208 -19.84 -0.51 -16.67
CA GLU A 208 -20.66 0.70 -16.73
C GLU A 208 -21.52 0.82 -15.46
N ILE A 209 -21.59 2.03 -14.92
CA ILE A 209 -22.38 2.33 -13.72
C ILE A 209 -23.85 2.48 -14.18
N PRO A 210 -24.83 1.81 -13.53
CA PRO A 210 -26.23 1.98 -13.83
C PRO A 210 -26.64 3.46 -13.69
N GLN A 211 -27.25 4.02 -14.74
CA GLN A 211 -27.62 5.45 -14.77
C GLN A 211 -28.82 5.81 -13.85
N ASP A 212 -29.55 4.79 -13.40
CA ASP A 212 -30.77 4.91 -12.60
C ASP A 212 -30.52 4.95 -11.08
N LYS A 213 -29.26 4.75 -10.63
CA LYS A 213 -28.90 4.74 -9.22
C LYS A 213 -28.13 5.98 -8.80
N LYS A 214 -28.59 6.62 -7.73
CA LYS A 214 -27.91 7.78 -7.14
C LYS A 214 -26.66 7.33 -6.35
N ILE A 215 -25.51 7.83 -6.74
CA ILE A 215 -24.23 7.57 -6.05
C ILE A 215 -24.14 8.56 -4.87
N VAL A 216 -23.85 8.02 -3.68
CA VAL A 216 -23.66 8.80 -2.44
C VAL A 216 -22.20 8.77 -1.95
N GLY A 217 -21.36 7.95 -2.55
CA GLY A 217 -19.95 7.86 -2.21
C GLY A 217 -19.23 6.82 -3.06
N TRP A 218 -17.93 6.63 -2.79
CA TRP A 218 -17.08 5.67 -3.47
C TRP A 218 -16.21 4.93 -2.47
N ARG A 219 -16.16 3.61 -2.54
CA ARG A 219 -15.35 2.75 -1.68
C ARG A 219 -14.14 2.23 -2.43
N CYS A 220 -12.96 2.37 -1.84
CA CYS A 220 -11.77 1.69 -2.32
C CYS A 220 -11.89 0.19 -2.01
N LYS A 221 -11.87 -0.66 -3.04
CA LYS A 221 -11.98 -2.12 -2.93
C LYS A 221 -10.77 -2.76 -2.24
N ILE A 222 -9.65 -2.05 -2.17
CA ILE A 222 -8.39 -2.57 -1.63
C ILE A 222 -8.30 -2.35 -0.12
N CYS A 223 -8.62 -1.15 0.38
CA CYS A 223 -8.44 -0.78 1.79
C CYS A 223 -9.73 -0.33 2.49
N ASN A 224 -10.87 -0.40 1.81
CA ASN A 224 -12.20 0.02 2.28
C ASN A 224 -12.33 1.52 2.63
N TYR A 225 -11.35 2.35 2.27
CA TYR A 225 -11.48 3.80 2.41
C TYR A 225 -12.70 4.31 1.63
N VAL A 226 -13.47 5.21 2.24
CA VAL A 226 -14.67 5.80 1.63
C VAL A 226 -14.41 7.27 1.28
N TYR A 227 -14.65 7.61 0.02
CA TYR A 227 -14.74 8.98 -0.47
C TYR A 227 -16.21 9.41 -0.50
N GLY A 228 -16.54 10.50 0.20
CA GLY A 228 -17.94 10.92 0.43
C GLY A 228 -18.56 11.80 -0.67
N GLY A 229 -17.95 11.92 -1.85
CA GLY A 229 -18.50 12.69 -2.98
C GLY A 229 -19.33 11.81 -3.91
N SER A 230 -20.38 12.38 -4.54
CA SER A 230 -21.18 11.69 -5.57
C SER A 230 -20.37 11.44 -6.86
N GLU A 231 -19.38 12.28 -7.15
CA GLU A 231 -18.46 12.15 -8.27
C GLU A 231 -17.04 11.90 -7.76
N LEU A 232 -16.37 10.87 -8.30
CA LEU A 232 -14.97 10.59 -8.00
C LEU A 232 -14.10 11.30 -9.06
N PRO A 233 -13.22 12.25 -8.67
CA PRO A 233 -12.33 12.89 -9.63
C PRO A 233 -11.52 11.88 -10.44
N ALA A 234 -11.36 12.10 -11.75
CA ALA A 234 -10.70 11.13 -12.65
C ALA A 234 -9.23 10.83 -12.28
N ASP A 235 -8.59 11.74 -11.56
CA ASP A 235 -7.21 11.63 -11.07
C ASP A 235 -7.13 11.32 -9.57
N TYR A 236 -8.26 10.94 -8.95
CA TYR A 236 -8.29 10.64 -7.52
C TYR A 236 -7.44 9.41 -7.20
N ILE A 237 -6.63 9.54 -6.16
CA ILE A 237 -5.79 8.46 -5.63
C ILE A 237 -6.17 8.23 -4.17
N CYS A 238 -6.40 6.97 -3.81
CA CYS A 238 -6.72 6.59 -2.44
C CYS A 238 -5.64 7.10 -1.48
N PRO A 239 -6.00 7.91 -0.46
CA PRO A 239 -5.03 8.47 0.48
C PRO A 239 -4.42 7.41 1.40
N ILE A 240 -5.02 6.21 1.50
CA ILE A 240 -4.56 5.14 2.38
C ILE A 240 -3.62 4.18 1.65
N CYS A 241 -4.03 3.66 0.48
CA CYS A 241 -3.27 2.60 -0.20
C CYS A 241 -2.66 3.01 -1.54
N GLY A 242 -2.88 4.26 -2.00
CA GLY A 242 -2.27 4.81 -3.22
C GLY A 242 -2.90 4.32 -4.53
N HIS A 243 -3.95 3.50 -4.50
CA HIS A 243 -4.64 3.00 -5.70
C HIS A 243 -5.48 4.09 -6.36
N ASP A 244 -5.62 4.01 -7.67
CA ASP A 244 -6.37 4.98 -8.47
C ASP A 244 -7.88 4.69 -8.50
N VAL A 245 -8.62 5.53 -9.22
CA VAL A 245 -10.07 5.45 -9.38
C VAL A 245 -10.57 4.12 -9.92
N SER A 246 -9.74 3.30 -10.59
CA SER A 246 -10.14 2.01 -11.13
C SER A 246 -10.41 0.97 -10.02
N ASP A 247 -9.88 1.21 -8.84
CA ASP A 247 -10.09 0.37 -7.66
C ASP A 247 -11.21 0.87 -6.74
N PHE A 248 -11.96 1.89 -7.16
CA PHE A 248 -13.14 2.33 -6.44
C PHE A 248 -14.42 1.76 -7.03
N GLU A 249 -15.36 1.47 -6.16
CA GLU A 249 -16.73 1.11 -6.50
C GLU A 249 -17.71 2.15 -5.95
N PRO A 250 -18.82 2.44 -6.66
CA PRO A 250 -19.82 3.39 -6.19
C PRO A 250 -20.62 2.81 -5.02
N ILE A 251 -20.94 3.67 -4.07
CA ILE A 251 -21.92 3.43 -3.01
C ILE A 251 -23.22 4.10 -3.43
N PHE A 252 -24.29 3.34 -3.51
CA PHE A 252 -25.60 3.84 -3.91
C PHE A 252 -26.44 4.20 -2.68
N GLU A 253 -27.36 5.16 -2.87
CA GLU A 253 -28.41 5.46 -1.89
C GLU A 253 -29.31 4.21 -1.75
N ASN A 254 -29.64 3.82 -0.49
CA ASN A 254 -30.54 2.70 -0.17
C ASN A 254 -31.99 3.05 -0.49
#